data_d3e347200d94a13ff97469481bc00df4
#
_entry.id   d3e347200d94a13ff97469481bc00df4
#
_cell.length_a   1.000
_cell.length_b   1.000
_cell.length_c   1.000
_cell.angle_alpha   90.00
_cell.angle_beta   90.00
_cell.angle_gamma   90.00
#
_symmetry.space_group_name_H-M   'P 1'
#
loop_
_entity.id
_entity.type
_entity.pdbx_description
1 polymer ?
#
loop_
_entity_poly.entity_id
_entity_poly.type
_entity_poly.pdbx_seq_one_letter_code
_entity_poly.pdbx_strand_id
1 'polypeptide(L)'
;KPEGQGSVAVLTGEIQWTADMTCIFIKGAIAADGMEAAAEHIDFSEKLWQKLQEDKDQYFPEQEIVGWFFAQPQIAMEITELFVKVHLRHFGGEKILMLMDPGEREDAFFRYDGGMMAKLSGYYIYYEKNSQMQTYMIERSQKEGGEASEKVEDRAVRNFRKIIDSKNPEEQGEEKTSVFSYAATVCLALAVLVAG
;
A
#
# COMPACT_ATOMS: atom_id res chain seq x y z
N LYS A 1 -4.03 -17.75 -9.61
CA LYS A 1 -3.31 -18.65 -8.70
C LYS A 1 -4.17 -19.89 -8.47
N PRO A 2 -3.58 -21.10 -8.23
CA PRO A 2 -4.33 -22.27 -7.82
C PRO A 2 -5.14 -21.97 -6.56
N GLU A 3 -6.34 -22.55 -6.45
CA GLU A 3 -7.14 -22.45 -5.23
C GLU A 3 -6.35 -23.01 -4.05
N GLY A 4 -6.29 -22.25 -2.95
CA GLY A 4 -5.56 -22.65 -1.72
C GLY A 4 -4.12 -22.16 -1.61
N GLN A 5 -3.52 -21.56 -2.63
CA GLN A 5 -2.16 -21.03 -2.54
C GLN A 5 -2.14 -19.68 -1.80
N GLY A 6 -1.30 -19.59 -0.76
CA GLY A 6 -1.07 -18.37 -0.02
C GLY A 6 -0.24 -17.33 -0.77
N SER A 7 -0.34 -16.09 -0.35
CA SER A 7 0.50 -14.97 -0.80
C SER A 7 1.37 -14.51 0.36
N VAL A 8 2.65 -14.30 0.09
CA VAL A 8 3.63 -13.84 1.08
C VAL A 8 4.26 -12.53 0.63
N ALA A 9 4.49 -11.63 1.56
CA ALA A 9 5.28 -10.43 1.35
C ALA A 9 6.13 -10.13 2.59
N VAL A 10 7.25 -9.45 2.37
CA VAL A 10 8.05 -8.87 3.45
C VAL A 10 7.61 -7.42 3.64
N LEU A 11 7.37 -7.02 4.88
CA LEU A 11 6.94 -5.67 5.26
C LEU A 11 8.14 -4.81 5.57
N THR A 12 8.18 -3.60 5.00
CA THR A 12 9.23 -2.61 5.23
C THR A 12 8.69 -1.38 5.93
N GLY A 13 9.55 -0.67 6.63
CA GLY A 13 9.17 0.52 7.38
C GLY A 13 10.21 0.91 8.42
N GLU A 14 9.75 1.32 9.58
CA GLU A 14 10.62 1.70 10.69
C GLU A 14 10.09 1.23 12.05
N ILE A 15 10.98 0.99 12.99
CA ILE A 15 10.64 0.68 14.37
C ILE A 15 11.15 1.82 15.24
N GLN A 16 10.23 2.48 15.93
CA GLN A 16 10.54 3.55 16.86
C GLN A 16 10.40 3.06 18.31
N TRP A 17 11.46 3.21 19.06
CA TRP A 17 11.53 2.83 20.46
C TRP A 17 11.37 4.07 21.33
N THR A 18 10.40 4.06 22.22
CA THR A 18 10.24 5.07 23.25
C THR A 18 10.40 4.42 24.63
N ALA A 19 10.47 5.23 25.69
CA ALA A 19 10.58 4.70 27.05
C ALA A 19 9.39 3.77 27.45
N ASP A 20 8.21 4.05 26.90
CA ASP A 20 6.96 3.40 27.31
C ASP A 20 6.38 2.43 26.28
N MET A 21 6.79 2.55 25.00
CA MET A 21 6.22 1.74 23.95
C MET A 21 7.15 1.56 22.75
N THR A 22 6.88 0.52 21.97
CA THR A 22 7.48 0.30 20.65
C THR A 22 6.41 0.56 19.59
N CYS A 23 6.67 1.48 18.67
CA CYS A 23 5.81 1.74 17.51
C CYS A 23 6.45 1.15 16.26
N ILE A 24 5.69 0.36 15.52
CA ILE A 24 6.11 -0.21 14.23
C ILE A 24 5.30 0.45 13.12
N PHE A 25 5.98 1.17 12.23
CA PHE A 25 5.39 1.83 11.09
C PHE A 25 5.63 1.00 9.82
N ILE A 26 4.57 0.44 9.25
CA ILE A 26 4.65 -0.27 7.97
C ILE A 26 4.48 0.75 6.86
N LYS A 27 5.51 0.88 6.01
CA LYS A 27 5.54 1.86 4.91
C LYS A 27 5.59 1.21 3.53
N GLY A 28 5.94 -0.07 3.46
CA GLY A 28 6.02 -0.80 2.19
C GLY A 28 5.83 -2.30 2.36
N ALA A 29 5.67 -2.97 1.22
CA ALA A 29 5.59 -4.42 1.16
C ALA A 29 6.25 -4.92 -0.12
N ILE A 30 7.11 -5.93 -0.01
CA ILE A 30 7.82 -6.57 -1.12
C ILE A 30 7.27 -7.98 -1.26
N ALA A 31 6.69 -8.29 -2.42
CA ALA A 31 6.11 -9.60 -2.65
C ALA A 31 7.18 -10.69 -2.77
N ALA A 32 6.97 -11.82 -2.13
CA ALA A 32 7.81 -13.01 -2.24
C ALA A 32 7.42 -13.81 -3.49
N ASP A 33 7.80 -13.29 -4.67
CA ASP A 33 7.42 -13.90 -5.95
C ASP A 33 8.10 -15.25 -6.15
N GLY A 34 7.33 -16.20 -6.68
CA GLY A 34 7.80 -17.57 -6.92
C GLY A 34 7.86 -18.44 -5.66
N MET A 35 7.44 -17.94 -4.52
CA MET A 35 7.28 -18.73 -3.32
C MET A 35 5.96 -19.52 -3.39
N GLU A 36 6.05 -20.84 -3.25
CA GLU A 36 4.89 -21.67 -2.98
C GLU A 36 4.66 -21.68 -1.47
N ALA A 37 3.55 -21.09 -1.05
CA ALA A 37 3.22 -20.98 0.36
C ALA A 37 1.78 -21.41 0.62
N ALA A 38 1.60 -22.13 1.71
CA ALA A 38 0.33 -22.50 2.29
C ALA A 38 0.46 -22.45 3.83
N ALA A 39 -0.66 -22.43 4.54
CA ALA A 39 -0.63 -22.40 6.01
C ALA A 39 0.14 -23.54 6.65
N GLU A 40 0.30 -24.66 5.93
CA GLU A 40 1.05 -25.86 6.34
C GLU A 40 2.49 -25.88 5.81
N HIS A 41 2.83 -25.01 4.86
CA HIS A 41 4.16 -24.98 4.24
C HIS A 41 4.57 -23.56 3.85
N ILE A 42 5.56 -23.02 4.56
CA ILE A 42 6.14 -21.71 4.31
C ILE A 42 7.66 -21.84 4.38
N ASP A 43 8.35 -21.62 3.27
CA ASP A 43 9.82 -21.71 3.25
C ASP A 43 10.44 -20.53 2.47
N PHE A 44 11.22 -19.74 3.19
CA PHE A 44 12.05 -18.68 2.61
C PHE A 44 13.39 -19.28 2.21
N SER A 45 13.52 -19.70 0.95
CA SER A 45 14.80 -20.16 0.43
C SER A 45 15.85 -19.04 0.49
N GLU A 46 17.12 -19.40 0.59
CA GLU A 46 18.22 -18.42 0.63
C GLU A 46 18.24 -17.50 -0.60
N LYS A 47 17.98 -18.07 -1.79
CA LYS A 47 17.88 -17.31 -3.03
C LYS A 47 16.74 -16.29 -3.02
N LEU A 48 15.57 -16.69 -2.50
CA LEU A 48 14.42 -15.79 -2.36
C LEU A 48 14.75 -14.66 -1.36
N TRP A 49 15.36 -15.02 -0.23
CA TRP A 49 15.73 -14.04 0.79
C TRP A 49 16.73 -13.01 0.27
N GLN A 50 17.74 -13.47 -0.48
CA GLN A 50 18.68 -12.56 -1.14
C GLN A 50 17.97 -11.58 -2.08
N LYS A 51 17.05 -12.07 -2.92
CA LYS A 51 16.27 -11.22 -3.82
C LYS A 51 15.41 -10.19 -3.05
N LEU A 52 14.76 -10.61 -1.97
CA LEU A 52 13.97 -9.70 -1.12
C LEU A 52 14.82 -8.60 -0.50
N GLN A 53 16.07 -8.90 -0.10
CA GLN A 53 17.02 -7.91 0.39
C GLN A 53 17.47 -6.94 -0.73
N GLU A 54 17.76 -7.46 -1.92
CA GLU A 54 18.11 -6.63 -3.08
C GLU A 54 16.97 -5.68 -3.44
N ASP A 55 15.72 -6.18 -3.53
CA ASP A 55 14.53 -5.37 -3.78
C ASP A 55 14.31 -4.33 -2.66
N LYS A 56 14.52 -4.70 -1.41
CA LYS A 56 14.45 -3.77 -0.27
C LYS A 56 15.50 -2.65 -0.41
N ASP A 57 16.74 -2.97 -0.71
CA ASP A 57 17.80 -1.97 -0.85
C ASP A 57 17.60 -1.08 -2.08
N GLN A 58 17.02 -1.60 -3.15
CA GLN A 58 16.72 -0.86 -4.37
C GLN A 58 15.55 0.12 -4.17
N TYR A 59 14.42 -0.33 -3.62
CA TYR A 59 13.18 0.44 -3.57
C TYR A 59 12.95 1.15 -2.24
N PHE A 60 13.48 0.61 -1.15
CA PHE A 60 13.26 1.08 0.21
C PHE A 60 14.56 1.22 1.01
N PRO A 61 15.59 1.96 0.49
CA PRO A 61 16.94 1.99 1.08
C PRO A 61 16.97 2.51 2.52
N GLU A 62 16.06 3.43 2.87
CA GLU A 62 15.99 4.04 4.21
C GLU A 62 15.08 3.28 5.18
N GLN A 63 14.40 2.23 4.70
CA GLN A 63 13.51 1.42 5.52
C GLN A 63 14.20 0.12 5.95
N GLU A 64 13.79 -0.41 7.07
CA GLU A 64 14.17 -1.74 7.52
C GLU A 64 13.03 -2.75 7.29
N ILE A 65 13.35 -4.04 7.33
CA ILE A 65 12.33 -5.09 7.37
C ILE A 65 11.71 -5.06 8.77
N VAL A 66 10.40 -4.78 8.84
CA VAL A 66 9.64 -4.68 10.08
C VAL A 66 8.76 -5.89 10.35
N GLY A 67 8.63 -6.79 9.37
CA GLY A 67 7.82 -7.99 9.51
C GLY A 67 7.53 -8.66 8.20
N TRP A 68 6.48 -9.47 8.20
CA TRP A 68 6.02 -10.17 7.01
C TRP A 68 4.50 -10.35 7.02
N PHE A 69 3.97 -10.62 5.85
CA PHE A 69 2.57 -10.77 5.56
C PHE A 69 2.30 -12.15 4.96
N PHE A 70 1.23 -12.78 5.40
CA PHE A 70 0.72 -14.00 4.81
C PHE A 70 -0.78 -13.89 4.60
N ALA A 71 -1.24 -14.18 3.39
CA ALA A 71 -2.66 -14.21 3.06
C ALA A 71 -3.03 -15.50 2.38
N GLN A 72 -4.11 -16.12 2.85
CA GLN A 72 -4.70 -17.31 2.24
C GLN A 72 -6.21 -17.29 2.49
N PRO A 73 -7.05 -17.63 1.48
CA PRO A 73 -8.48 -17.80 1.71
C PRO A 73 -8.77 -18.86 2.76
N GLN A 74 -9.72 -18.58 3.65
CA GLN A 74 -10.17 -19.46 4.72
C GLN A 74 -9.08 -19.81 5.76
N ILE A 75 -8.07 -18.96 5.91
CA ILE A 75 -7.07 -19.13 6.96
C ILE A 75 -7.68 -18.81 8.32
N ALA A 76 -7.41 -19.66 9.32
CA ALA A 76 -7.72 -19.31 10.70
C ALA A 76 -6.81 -18.15 11.18
N MET A 77 -7.38 -17.17 11.88
CA MET A 77 -6.61 -16.06 12.48
C MET A 77 -5.93 -16.48 13.77
N GLU A 78 -5.26 -17.64 13.71
CA GLU A 78 -4.53 -18.27 14.81
C GLU A 78 -3.11 -18.59 14.38
N ILE A 79 -2.19 -18.54 15.35
CA ILE A 79 -0.78 -18.83 15.11
C ILE A 79 -0.49 -20.30 15.35
N THR A 80 0.01 -20.97 14.31
CA THR A 80 0.51 -22.33 14.39
C THR A 80 2.01 -22.36 14.74
N GLU A 81 2.53 -23.50 15.14
CA GLU A 81 3.97 -23.70 15.39
C GLU A 81 4.83 -23.37 14.16
N LEU A 82 4.29 -23.60 12.95
CA LEU A 82 4.99 -23.25 11.71
C LEU A 82 5.20 -21.75 11.59
N PHE A 83 4.17 -20.92 11.86
CA PHE A 83 4.29 -19.47 11.83
C PHE A 83 5.32 -18.96 12.84
N VAL A 84 5.32 -19.50 14.06
CA VAL A 84 6.31 -19.18 15.10
C VAL A 84 7.72 -19.48 14.61
N LYS A 85 7.92 -20.70 14.09
CA LYS A 85 9.24 -21.18 13.62
C LYS A 85 9.76 -20.32 12.45
N VAL A 86 8.93 -20.04 11.47
CA VAL A 86 9.29 -19.19 10.32
C VAL A 86 9.61 -17.77 10.79
N HIS A 87 8.76 -17.21 11.65
CA HIS A 87 8.93 -15.86 12.19
C HIS A 87 10.26 -15.72 12.94
N LEU A 88 10.54 -16.59 13.89
CA LEU A 88 11.78 -16.52 14.67
C LEU A 88 13.02 -16.77 13.83
N ARG A 89 12.95 -17.67 12.84
CA ARG A 89 14.08 -18.02 11.98
C ARG A 89 14.50 -16.88 11.07
N HIS A 90 13.54 -16.15 10.50
CA HIS A 90 13.80 -15.17 9.43
C HIS A 90 13.63 -13.72 9.85
N PHE A 91 12.78 -13.44 10.84
CA PHE A 91 12.42 -12.05 11.20
C PHE A 91 12.83 -11.68 12.64
N GLY A 92 12.87 -12.66 13.55
CA GLY A 92 13.19 -12.41 14.96
C GLY A 92 12.02 -11.88 15.77
N GLY A 93 12.21 -11.77 17.09
CA GLY A 93 11.12 -11.45 18.03
C GLY A 93 10.59 -10.02 18.00
N GLU A 94 11.32 -9.08 17.41
CA GLU A 94 10.95 -7.65 17.40
C GLU A 94 10.04 -7.26 16.23
N LYS A 95 9.93 -8.15 15.25
CA LYS A 95 9.16 -7.92 14.03
C LYS A 95 7.72 -8.38 14.20
N ILE A 96 6.88 -8.05 13.22
CA ILE A 96 5.47 -8.44 13.24
C ILE A 96 5.14 -9.45 12.14
N LEU A 97 4.06 -10.20 12.35
CA LEU A 97 3.39 -10.99 11.32
C LEU A 97 1.98 -10.43 11.12
N MET A 98 1.59 -10.20 9.88
CA MET A 98 0.22 -9.92 9.49
C MET A 98 -0.37 -11.14 8.80
N LEU A 99 -1.47 -11.68 9.32
CA LEU A 99 -2.30 -12.68 8.65
C LEU A 99 -3.51 -12.00 8.03
N MET A 100 -3.95 -12.51 6.87
CA MET A 100 -5.14 -12.00 6.18
C MET A 100 -5.91 -13.14 5.52
N ASP A 101 -7.21 -13.16 5.72
CA ASP A 101 -8.17 -13.89 4.88
C ASP A 101 -8.78 -12.93 3.86
N PRO A 102 -8.39 -13.02 2.58
CA PRO A 102 -8.93 -12.13 1.55
C PRO A 102 -10.40 -12.43 1.21
N GLY A 103 -10.92 -13.63 1.53
CA GLY A 103 -12.31 -14.01 1.32
C GLY A 103 -13.23 -13.31 2.32
N GLU A 104 -12.95 -13.46 3.59
CA GLU A 104 -13.72 -12.86 4.69
C GLU A 104 -13.32 -11.41 4.96
N ARG A 105 -12.22 -10.93 4.36
CA ARG A 105 -11.63 -9.61 4.61
C ARG A 105 -11.25 -9.40 6.08
N GLU A 106 -10.83 -10.49 6.70
CA GLU A 106 -10.35 -10.47 8.07
C GLU A 106 -8.82 -10.37 8.08
N ASP A 107 -8.27 -9.56 8.99
CA ASP A 107 -6.83 -9.44 9.18
C ASP A 107 -6.47 -9.35 10.66
N ALA A 108 -5.26 -9.75 10.99
CA ALA A 108 -4.73 -9.68 12.34
C ALA A 108 -3.21 -9.50 12.32
N PHE A 109 -2.72 -8.70 13.26
CA PHE A 109 -1.30 -8.54 13.52
C PHE A 109 -0.88 -9.31 14.76
N PHE A 110 0.30 -9.90 14.67
CA PHE A 110 0.91 -10.69 15.75
C PHE A 110 2.34 -10.23 16.00
N ARG A 111 2.75 -10.23 17.25
CA ARG A 111 4.12 -9.97 17.68
C ARG A 111 4.58 -11.06 18.63
N TYR A 112 5.86 -11.41 18.55
CA TYR A 112 6.44 -12.33 19.52
C TYR A 112 6.71 -11.61 20.84
N ASP A 113 6.12 -12.09 21.91
CA ASP A 113 6.26 -11.55 23.25
C ASP A 113 6.15 -12.66 24.29
N GLY A 114 7.02 -12.62 25.32
CA GLY A 114 6.95 -13.57 26.43
C GLY A 114 7.02 -15.06 26.04
N GLY A 115 7.67 -15.39 24.92
CA GLY A 115 7.80 -16.79 24.48
C GLY A 115 6.69 -17.26 23.53
N MET A 116 5.75 -16.41 23.14
CA MET A 116 4.65 -16.74 22.24
C MET A 116 4.35 -15.61 21.24
N MET A 117 3.66 -15.97 20.16
CA MET A 117 3.10 -14.95 19.23
C MET A 117 1.77 -14.49 19.77
N ALA A 118 1.70 -13.22 20.22
CA ALA A 118 0.50 -12.60 20.74
C ALA A 118 -0.19 -11.76 19.66
N LYS A 119 -1.52 -11.89 19.56
CA LYS A 119 -2.35 -11.05 18.70
C LYS A 119 -2.40 -9.62 19.26
N LEU A 120 -2.15 -8.63 18.41
CA LEU A 120 -2.29 -7.23 18.78
C LEU A 120 -3.77 -6.84 18.85
N SER A 121 -4.11 -5.94 19.75
CA SER A 121 -5.50 -5.47 19.95
C SER A 121 -6.04 -4.62 18.79
N GLY A 122 -5.15 -4.10 17.96
CA GLY A 122 -5.51 -3.29 16.79
C GLY A 122 -4.31 -2.55 16.22
N TYR A 123 -4.58 -1.76 15.19
CA TYR A 123 -3.60 -0.91 14.50
C TYR A 123 -4.26 0.38 14.02
N TYR A 124 -3.43 1.37 13.69
CA TYR A 124 -3.88 2.63 13.12
C TYR A 124 -3.47 2.74 11.67
N ILE A 125 -4.39 3.18 10.81
CA ILE A 125 -4.08 3.52 9.41
C ILE A 125 -3.75 5.01 9.37
N TYR A 126 -2.58 5.36 8.82
CA TYR A 126 -2.20 6.73 8.54
C TYR A 126 -1.97 6.92 7.03
N TYR A 127 -2.14 8.13 6.57
CA TYR A 127 -2.03 8.46 5.17
C TYR A 127 -0.87 9.43 4.95
N GLU A 128 0.10 8.99 4.15
CA GLU A 128 1.21 9.82 3.70
C GLU A 128 1.50 9.55 2.22
N LYS A 129 2.16 10.50 1.55
CA LYS A 129 2.62 10.29 0.18
C LYS A 129 3.78 9.28 0.19
N ASN A 130 3.56 8.12 -0.43
CA ASN A 130 4.53 7.03 -0.48
C ASN A 130 5.03 6.82 -1.92
N SER A 131 6.01 7.63 -2.32
CA SER A 131 6.59 7.56 -3.67
C SER A 131 7.40 6.28 -3.89
N GLN A 132 8.04 5.74 -2.87
CA GLN A 132 8.83 4.51 -2.95
C GLN A 132 7.94 3.31 -3.28
N MET A 133 6.84 3.13 -2.53
CA MET A 133 5.89 2.06 -2.80
C MET A 133 5.20 2.21 -4.15
N GLN A 134 4.89 3.44 -4.56
CA GLN A 134 4.32 3.73 -5.87
C GLN A 134 5.28 3.31 -7.00
N THR A 135 6.56 3.66 -6.92
CA THR A 135 7.59 3.27 -7.88
C THR A 135 7.71 1.75 -7.96
N TYR A 136 7.81 1.08 -6.81
CA TYR A 136 7.87 -0.38 -6.75
C TYR A 136 6.67 -1.05 -7.44
N MET A 137 5.45 -0.58 -7.17
CA MET A 137 4.23 -1.13 -7.77
C MET A 137 4.19 -0.94 -9.29
N ILE A 138 4.59 0.24 -9.78
CA ILE A 138 4.62 0.54 -11.23
C ILE A 138 5.61 -0.37 -11.93
N GLU A 139 6.86 -0.45 -11.46
CA GLU A 139 7.89 -1.28 -12.08
C GLU A 139 7.56 -2.76 -12.03
N ARG A 140 6.97 -3.22 -10.91
CA ARG A 140 6.49 -4.59 -10.80
C ARG A 140 5.39 -4.89 -11.81
N SER A 141 4.38 -4.02 -11.93
CA SER A 141 3.30 -4.17 -12.91
C SER A 141 3.81 -4.25 -14.35
N GLN A 142 4.83 -3.46 -14.69
CA GLN A 142 5.47 -3.50 -16.01
C GLN A 142 6.21 -4.83 -16.26
N LYS A 143 6.91 -5.37 -15.26
CA LYS A 143 7.59 -6.67 -15.35
C LYS A 143 6.63 -7.85 -15.51
N GLU A 144 5.44 -7.76 -14.92
CA GLU A 144 4.39 -8.79 -15.02
C GLU A 144 3.58 -8.73 -16.33
N GLY A 145 3.97 -7.88 -17.28
CA GLY A 145 3.31 -7.76 -18.60
C GLY A 145 2.04 -6.90 -18.55
N GLY A 146 2.02 -5.93 -17.66
CA GLY A 146 0.86 -5.13 -17.33
C GLY A 146 0.41 -4.10 -18.36
N GLU A 147 -0.05 -4.51 -19.54
CA GLU A 147 -0.95 -3.67 -20.36
C GLU A 147 -2.33 -3.45 -19.71
N ALA A 148 -2.66 -4.24 -18.70
CA ALA A 148 -3.97 -4.21 -18.04
C ALA A 148 -4.11 -3.09 -17.00
N SER A 149 -3.01 -2.64 -16.37
CA SER A 149 -3.05 -1.68 -15.26
C SER A 149 -3.33 -0.25 -15.74
N GLU A 150 -2.70 0.21 -16.82
CA GLU A 150 -2.94 1.55 -17.36
C GLU A 150 -4.38 1.74 -17.84
N LYS A 151 -4.96 0.70 -18.49
CA LYS A 151 -6.36 0.77 -18.97
C LYS A 151 -7.40 0.76 -17.85
N VAL A 152 -7.10 0.11 -16.71
CA VAL A 152 -8.04 0.05 -15.57
C VAL A 152 -8.00 1.35 -14.78
N GLU A 153 -6.83 1.92 -14.57
CA GLU A 153 -6.67 3.18 -13.85
C GLU A 153 -7.27 4.35 -14.64
N ASP A 154 -7.06 4.40 -15.95
CA ASP A 154 -7.63 5.42 -16.84
C ASP A 154 -9.18 5.28 -16.96
N ARG A 155 -9.73 4.06 -16.87
CA ARG A 155 -11.17 3.84 -16.79
C ARG A 155 -11.77 4.29 -15.46
N ALA A 156 -11.11 3.99 -14.35
CA ALA A 156 -11.56 4.38 -13.02
C ALA A 156 -11.52 5.91 -12.87
N VAL A 157 -10.44 6.54 -13.28
CA VAL A 157 -10.27 8.01 -13.25
C VAL A 157 -11.29 8.70 -14.19
N ARG A 158 -11.52 8.18 -15.40
CA ARG A 158 -12.54 8.69 -16.32
C ARG A 158 -13.95 8.51 -15.78
N ASN A 159 -14.26 7.40 -15.16
CA ASN A 159 -15.56 7.17 -14.54
C ASN A 159 -15.77 8.09 -13.33
N PHE A 160 -14.72 8.31 -12.53
CA PHE A 160 -14.77 9.20 -11.39
C PHE A 160 -14.97 10.68 -11.82
N ARG A 161 -14.26 11.13 -12.86
CA ARG A 161 -14.48 12.47 -13.46
C ARG A 161 -15.90 12.62 -14.00
N LYS A 162 -16.43 11.62 -14.70
CA LYS A 162 -17.82 11.67 -15.19
C LYS A 162 -18.85 11.76 -14.05
N ILE A 163 -18.58 11.12 -12.91
CA ILE A 163 -19.46 11.19 -11.74
C ILE A 163 -19.38 12.58 -11.07
N ILE A 164 -18.18 13.17 -10.99
CA ILE A 164 -18.01 14.53 -10.47
C ILE A 164 -18.69 15.55 -11.41
N ASP A 165 -18.44 15.47 -12.72
CA ASP A 165 -19.05 16.35 -13.73
C ASP A 165 -20.57 16.24 -13.78
N SER A 166 -21.14 15.04 -13.48
CA SER A 166 -22.58 14.83 -13.39
C SER A 166 -23.23 15.30 -12.09
N LYS A 167 -22.44 15.45 -11.01
CA LYS A 167 -22.93 15.91 -9.71
C LYS A 167 -22.81 17.41 -9.46
N ASN A 168 -21.95 18.11 -10.21
CA ASN A 168 -21.77 19.55 -10.13
C ASN A 168 -21.97 20.22 -11.52
N PRO A 169 -23.19 20.27 -12.06
CA PRO A 169 -23.45 21.01 -13.29
C PRO A 169 -23.42 22.52 -13.10
N GLU A 170 -23.43 23.04 -11.87
CA GLU A 170 -23.54 24.49 -11.61
C GLU A 170 -22.20 25.22 -11.51
N GLU A 171 -21.08 24.55 -11.18
CA GLU A 171 -19.78 25.22 -11.06
C GLU A 171 -19.09 25.55 -12.41
N GLN A 172 -19.47 24.89 -13.50
CA GLN A 172 -18.93 25.23 -14.83
C GLN A 172 -19.52 26.55 -15.42
N GLY A 173 -20.58 27.08 -14.85
CA GLY A 173 -21.20 28.34 -15.26
C GLY A 173 -20.48 29.58 -14.74
N GLU A 174 -19.84 29.54 -13.58
CA GLU A 174 -19.28 30.70 -12.91
C GLU A 174 -17.86 31.09 -13.41
N GLU A 175 -17.02 30.13 -13.77
CA GLU A 175 -15.67 30.46 -14.28
C GLU A 175 -15.70 31.14 -15.65
N LYS A 176 -16.67 30.86 -16.52
CA LYS A 176 -16.81 31.54 -17.81
C LYS A 176 -17.38 32.96 -17.68
N THR A 177 -18.19 33.22 -16.67
CA THR A 177 -18.75 34.56 -16.41
C THR A 177 -17.71 35.50 -15.83
N SER A 178 -16.74 35.06 -15.06
CA SER A 178 -15.73 35.91 -14.43
C SER A 178 -14.73 36.46 -15.45
N VAL A 179 -14.29 35.65 -16.42
CA VAL A 179 -13.37 36.12 -17.50
C VAL A 179 -14.06 37.09 -18.45
N PHE A 180 -15.34 36.84 -18.77
CA PHE A 180 -16.14 37.78 -19.62
C PHE A 180 -16.44 39.10 -18.91
N SER A 181 -16.69 39.09 -17.61
CA SER A 181 -16.90 40.28 -16.78
C SER A 181 -15.63 41.13 -16.69
N TYR A 182 -14.45 40.54 -16.55
CA TYR A 182 -13.17 41.24 -16.53
C TYR A 182 -12.87 41.91 -17.89
N ALA A 183 -13.09 41.22 -18.99
CA ALA A 183 -12.89 41.75 -20.33
C ALA A 183 -13.83 42.94 -20.63
N ALA A 184 -15.09 42.83 -20.22
CA ALA A 184 -16.07 43.92 -20.36
C ALA A 184 -15.71 45.16 -19.53
N THR A 185 -15.21 44.97 -18.30
CA THR A 185 -14.82 46.06 -17.41
C THR A 185 -13.58 46.80 -17.93
N VAL A 186 -12.60 46.10 -18.49
CA VAL A 186 -11.40 46.68 -19.08
C VAL A 186 -11.74 47.46 -20.36
N CYS A 187 -12.62 46.95 -21.21
CA CYS A 187 -13.08 47.65 -22.41
C CYS A 187 -13.85 48.94 -22.07
N LEU A 188 -14.67 48.93 -21.01
CA LEU A 188 -15.42 50.10 -20.57
C LEU A 188 -14.50 51.20 -20.00
N ALA A 189 -13.47 50.79 -19.23
CA ALA A 189 -12.47 51.72 -18.69
C ALA A 189 -11.61 52.36 -19.79
N LEU A 190 -11.26 51.62 -20.85
CA LEU A 190 -10.54 52.14 -22.01
C LEU A 190 -11.40 53.10 -22.85
N ALA A 191 -12.69 52.83 -23.00
CA ALA A 191 -13.62 53.72 -23.72
C ALA A 191 -13.79 55.07 -23.03
N VAL A 192 -13.80 55.10 -21.69
CA VAL A 192 -13.88 56.35 -20.90
C VAL A 192 -12.59 57.17 -21.02
N LEU A 193 -11.41 56.52 -21.11
CA LEU A 193 -10.12 57.20 -21.28
C LEU A 193 -9.91 57.81 -22.68
N VAL A 194 -10.59 57.29 -23.71
CA VAL A 194 -10.50 57.80 -25.10
C VAL A 194 -11.54 58.92 -25.37
N ALA A 195 -12.63 58.98 -24.60
CA ALA A 195 -13.69 59.94 -24.73
C ALA A 195 -13.54 61.19 -23.82
N GLY A 196 -12.57 61.22 -22.90
CA GLY A 196 -12.23 62.36 -22.04
C GLY A 196 -10.92 63.00 -22.44
#